data_fad4ca4d5a71db7ed7b5fc182a0c2c21
#
_entry.id   fad4ca4d5a71db7ed7b5fc182a0c2c21
#
_cell.length_a   1.000
_cell.length_b   1.000
_cell.length_c   1.000
_cell.angle_alpha   90.00
_cell.angle_beta   90.00
_cell.angle_gamma   90.00
#
_symmetry.space_group_name_H-M   'P 1'
#
loop_
_entity.id
_entity.type
_entity.pdbx_description
1 polymer ?
#
loop_
_entity_poly.entity_id
_entity_poly.type
_entity_poly.pdbx_seq_one_letter_code
_entity_poly.pdbx_strand_id
1 'polypeptide(L)'
;ADANPGTPESIPSVSATGYIVEISNSTGVYKTLTYDPTNASVELPVDSYTMYAHKPGGPTETDPYYGGSTSFAVKKGEATDVTVTCKMENTKIQLVYSTEMQTSFTSWSITVKAGTRSKVLTYSGTEAFAQPSAFYWMLDEGVKEITVSFVGKNKDNKDIRESRVITKPASAESSDWLGGDALAITMKPGTYDPENPNGLQGIEISAEVTWNGLTDSVDVPVVDDGGDEPEGPVDPSDPSAIKVSIPLTTYTLPDDTDKKAEAIATITSEKGLKSMKVGIEAGNSGFDSVISDPQLIEKGCDFSKGVEFVGATDSSPVMTLIKMIAPNLKAPAAGATSYQFPLGEFFQAVSIYQTTTSANGHVFKIRLEDNDGNVNDETVLSIIVK
;
A
#
# COMPACT_ATOMS: atom_id res chain seq x y z
N ALA A 1 17.47 -20.05 24.77
CA ALA A 1 17.95 -18.73 25.19
C ALA A 1 17.10 -17.72 24.44
N ASP A 2 16.13 -17.12 25.16
CA ASP A 2 15.20 -16.14 24.63
C ASP A 2 15.98 -14.90 24.17
N ALA A 3 15.90 -14.61 22.89
CA ALA A 3 16.35 -13.32 22.37
C ALA A 3 15.36 -12.26 22.87
N ASN A 4 15.82 -11.43 23.78
CA ASN A 4 15.11 -10.29 24.33
C ASN A 4 14.84 -9.30 23.17
N PRO A 5 13.59 -9.05 22.75
CA PRO A 5 13.29 -8.00 21.79
C PRO A 5 13.29 -6.67 22.53
N GLY A 6 14.25 -5.82 22.30
CA GLY A 6 14.16 -4.46 22.80
C GLY A 6 15.41 -3.90 23.49
N THR A 7 16.56 -4.02 22.84
CA THR A 7 17.58 -2.98 23.03
C THR A 7 17.36 -1.96 21.93
N PRO A 8 17.17 -0.65 22.24
CA PRO A 8 17.19 0.37 21.20
C PRO A 8 18.49 0.19 20.43
N GLU A 9 18.42 -0.12 19.15
CA GLU A 9 19.58 -0.08 18.29
C GLU A 9 20.16 1.32 18.45
N SER A 10 21.38 1.38 18.99
CA SER A 10 22.13 2.63 19.02
C SER A 10 22.14 3.13 17.58
N ILE A 11 21.54 4.29 17.33
CA ILE A 11 21.53 4.92 16.01
C ILE A 11 22.99 4.96 15.57
N PRO A 12 23.42 4.17 14.57
CA PRO A 12 24.79 4.24 14.11
C PRO A 12 25.03 5.68 13.68
N SER A 13 26.17 6.26 14.06
CA SER A 13 26.59 7.56 13.59
C SER A 13 26.79 7.47 12.09
N VAL A 14 25.73 7.75 11.33
CA VAL A 14 25.74 7.70 9.87
C VAL A 14 26.50 8.92 9.39
N SER A 15 27.56 8.71 8.60
CA SER A 15 28.24 9.83 7.93
C SER A 15 27.24 10.57 7.05
N ALA A 16 27.13 11.87 7.25
CA ALA A 16 26.31 12.73 6.37
C ALA A 16 26.99 13.04 5.02
N THR A 17 28.22 12.55 4.81
CA THR A 17 28.94 12.72 3.53
C THR A 17 28.12 12.10 2.40
N GLY A 18 27.90 12.86 1.35
CA GLY A 18 27.09 12.43 0.21
C GLY A 18 25.61 12.75 0.31
N TYR A 19 25.14 13.32 1.42
CA TYR A 19 23.76 13.83 1.49
C TYR A 19 23.54 14.95 0.49
N ILE A 20 22.35 15.01 -0.06
CA ILE A 20 21.92 16.12 -0.89
C ILE A 20 21.49 17.25 0.02
N VAL A 21 21.94 18.46 -0.29
CA VAL A 21 21.55 19.68 0.42
C VAL A 21 20.91 20.62 -0.58
N GLU A 22 19.65 20.94 -0.33
CA GLU A 22 18.87 21.90 -1.09
C GLU A 22 18.73 23.19 -0.28
N ILE A 23 19.13 24.31 -0.85
CA ILE A 23 18.98 25.64 -0.26
C ILE A 23 17.91 26.36 -1.06
N SER A 24 16.81 26.70 -0.42
CA SER A 24 15.66 27.36 -1.03
C SER A 24 15.35 28.71 -0.36
N ASN A 25 14.75 29.62 -1.11
CA ASN A 25 14.19 30.87 -0.61
C ASN A 25 12.74 31.03 -1.08
N SER A 26 12.16 32.20 -0.94
CA SER A 26 10.78 32.48 -1.35
C SER A 26 10.50 32.27 -2.84
N THR A 27 11.53 32.18 -3.69
CA THR A 27 11.39 31.94 -5.14
C THR A 27 11.56 30.49 -5.55
N GLY A 28 11.93 29.61 -4.62
CA GLY A 28 12.15 28.16 -4.85
C GLY A 28 13.57 27.72 -4.52
N VAL A 29 13.97 26.56 -5.05
CA VAL A 29 15.32 26.00 -4.85
C VAL A 29 16.35 26.91 -5.52
N TYR A 30 17.20 27.52 -4.70
CA TYR A 30 18.27 28.40 -5.15
C TYR A 30 19.52 27.63 -5.53
N LYS A 31 19.89 26.62 -4.71
CA LYS A 31 21.10 25.81 -4.91
C LYS A 31 20.91 24.40 -4.39
N THR A 32 21.42 23.43 -5.13
CA THR A 32 21.54 22.02 -4.70
C THR A 32 23.01 21.63 -4.73
N LEU A 33 23.45 20.94 -3.70
CA LEU A 33 24.83 20.43 -3.61
C LEU A 33 24.86 19.07 -2.89
N THR A 34 25.96 18.35 -3.07
CA THR A 34 26.25 17.15 -2.28
C THR A 34 27.13 17.55 -1.10
N TYR A 35 26.72 17.18 0.12
CA TYR A 35 27.47 17.51 1.32
C TYR A 35 28.81 16.81 1.36
N ASP A 36 29.85 17.61 1.52
CA ASP A 36 31.23 17.20 1.77
C ASP A 36 31.75 18.01 2.96
N PRO A 37 32.09 17.37 4.09
CA PRO A 37 32.60 18.10 5.27
C PRO A 37 33.91 18.83 5.03
N THR A 38 34.68 18.49 3.99
CA THR A 38 35.92 19.17 3.62
C THR A 38 35.67 20.43 2.80
N ASN A 39 34.48 20.63 2.25
CA ASN A 39 34.11 21.79 1.43
C ASN A 39 32.63 22.17 1.67
N ALA A 40 32.29 22.52 2.90
CA ALA A 40 30.94 22.82 3.34
C ALA A 40 30.58 24.32 3.29
N SER A 41 31.39 25.17 2.68
CA SER A 41 31.13 26.61 2.59
C SER A 41 30.43 26.98 1.28
N VAL A 42 29.41 27.81 1.37
CA VAL A 42 28.59 28.28 0.22
C VAL A 42 28.36 29.77 0.31
N GLU A 43 28.65 30.47 -0.77
CA GLU A 43 28.28 31.89 -0.91
C GLU A 43 26.81 32.01 -1.36
N LEU A 44 26.05 32.84 -0.64
CA LEU A 44 24.65 33.14 -0.93
C LEU A 44 24.39 34.66 -0.88
N PRO A 45 23.48 35.18 -1.71
CA PRO A 45 22.98 36.55 -1.57
C PRO A 45 22.33 36.78 -0.18
N VAL A 46 22.23 38.04 0.20
CA VAL A 46 21.49 38.45 1.41
C VAL A 46 20.01 38.13 1.24
N ASP A 47 19.51 37.16 2.00
CA ASP A 47 18.09 36.70 1.99
C ASP A 47 17.83 35.77 3.18
N SER A 48 16.59 35.35 3.32
CA SER A 48 16.18 34.27 4.20
C SER A 48 16.07 32.97 3.42
N TYR A 49 16.66 31.91 3.95
CA TYR A 49 16.73 30.61 3.30
C TYR A 49 16.22 29.49 4.21
N THR A 50 15.78 28.41 3.58
CA THR A 50 15.60 27.11 4.22
C THR A 50 16.59 26.13 3.60
N MET A 51 17.33 25.42 4.43
CA MET A 51 18.21 24.34 4.03
C MET A 51 17.54 23.01 4.36
N TYR A 52 17.36 22.16 3.35
CA TYR A 52 16.91 20.77 3.51
C TYR A 52 18.06 19.84 3.15
N ALA A 53 18.45 18.98 4.09
CA ALA A 53 19.46 17.97 3.86
C ALA A 53 18.82 16.59 3.92
N HIS A 54 19.11 15.71 2.96
CA HIS A 54 18.49 14.40 2.91
C HIS A 54 19.38 13.33 2.28
N LYS A 55 19.10 12.05 2.60
CA LYS A 55 19.74 10.90 1.99
C LYS A 55 19.50 10.91 0.46
N PRO A 56 20.53 10.63 -0.37
CA PRO A 56 20.33 10.55 -1.82
C PRO A 56 19.41 9.39 -2.22
N GLY A 57 18.75 9.50 -3.36
CA GLY A 57 17.94 8.44 -3.98
C GLY A 57 16.46 8.43 -3.63
N GLY A 58 16.00 9.32 -2.76
CA GLY A 58 14.59 9.38 -2.34
C GLY A 58 14.16 8.23 -1.42
N PRO A 59 12.93 8.28 -0.86
CA PRO A 59 12.41 7.26 0.04
C PRO A 59 12.06 5.96 -0.72
N THR A 60 12.40 4.83 -0.11
CA THR A 60 12.04 3.48 -0.58
C THR A 60 11.28 2.73 0.52
N GLU A 61 10.60 1.65 0.17
CA GLU A 61 9.96 0.78 1.17
C GLU A 61 10.94 -0.17 1.87
N THR A 62 12.17 -0.29 1.39
CA THR A 62 13.15 -1.25 1.92
C THR A 62 14.12 -0.63 2.91
N ASP A 63 14.26 0.70 2.91
CA ASP A 63 15.30 1.37 3.67
C ASP A 63 14.79 2.59 4.41
N PRO A 64 15.39 2.91 5.58
CA PRO A 64 15.11 4.16 6.26
C PRO A 64 15.60 5.33 5.42
N TYR A 65 14.75 6.35 5.30
CA TYR A 65 15.04 7.60 4.63
C TYR A 65 15.25 8.70 5.67
N TYR A 66 16.36 9.39 5.58
CA TYR A 66 16.75 10.43 6.53
C TYR A 66 16.77 11.79 5.87
N GLY A 67 16.15 12.77 6.50
CA GLY A 67 16.13 14.15 6.08
C GLY A 67 15.92 15.09 7.27
N GLY A 68 16.05 16.37 6.99
CA GLY A 68 15.79 17.42 7.96
C GLY A 68 16.00 18.79 7.37
N SER A 69 15.33 19.77 7.95
CA SER A 69 15.42 21.16 7.48
C SER A 69 15.70 22.15 8.61
N THR A 70 16.28 23.27 8.24
CA THR A 70 16.46 24.42 9.14
C THR A 70 16.39 25.72 8.33
N SER A 71 15.86 26.78 8.94
CA SER A 71 15.79 28.11 8.33
C SER A 71 16.90 29.00 8.89
N PHE A 72 17.47 29.83 8.05
CA PHE A 72 18.52 30.77 8.40
C PHE A 72 18.44 32.05 7.55
N ALA A 73 19.15 33.08 7.97
CA ALA A 73 19.25 34.31 7.22
C ALA A 73 20.73 34.63 6.92
N VAL A 74 20.99 35.09 5.70
CA VAL A 74 22.30 35.56 5.26
C VAL A 74 22.34 37.08 5.33
N LYS A 75 23.37 37.62 5.98
CA LYS A 75 23.61 39.04 6.10
C LYS A 75 24.89 39.44 5.35
N LYS A 76 24.93 40.68 4.91
CA LYS A 76 26.05 41.18 4.11
C LYS A 76 27.36 41.11 4.89
N GLY A 77 28.34 40.40 4.39
CA GLY A 77 29.68 40.29 4.94
C GLY A 77 29.81 39.48 6.22
N GLU A 78 28.77 38.74 6.61
CA GLU A 78 28.78 37.86 7.78
C GLU A 78 28.79 36.40 7.32
N ALA A 79 29.52 35.55 8.03
CA ALA A 79 29.40 34.10 7.91
C ALA A 79 28.29 33.60 8.85
N THR A 80 27.47 32.69 8.38
CA THR A 80 26.41 32.04 9.17
C THR A 80 26.68 30.54 9.21
N ASP A 81 26.87 29.99 10.40
CA ASP A 81 26.98 28.56 10.60
C ASP A 81 25.57 27.96 10.65
N VAL A 82 25.33 26.94 9.83
CA VAL A 82 24.02 26.28 9.71
C VAL A 82 24.19 24.81 10.02
N THR A 83 23.39 24.30 10.96
CA THR A 83 23.34 22.87 11.30
C THR A 83 21.97 22.34 10.97
N VAL A 84 21.93 21.22 10.23
CA VAL A 84 20.70 20.46 9.96
C VAL A 84 20.79 19.11 10.68
N THR A 85 19.80 18.81 11.50
CA THR A 85 19.67 17.48 12.12
C THR A 85 18.75 16.64 11.26
N CYS A 86 19.32 15.62 10.60
CA CYS A 86 18.54 14.67 9.82
C CYS A 86 17.98 13.57 10.74
N LYS A 87 16.69 13.31 10.62
CA LYS A 87 15.99 12.23 11.32
C LYS A 87 15.37 11.31 10.28
N MET A 88 14.95 10.12 10.69
CA MET A 88 14.17 9.23 9.81
C MET A 88 12.83 9.92 9.50
N GLU A 89 12.51 10.06 8.23
CA GLU A 89 11.29 10.73 7.74
C GLU A 89 10.18 9.75 7.36
N ASN A 90 10.49 8.46 7.28
CA ASN A 90 9.50 7.41 7.09
C ASN A 90 9.18 6.68 8.40
N THR A 91 8.02 6.02 8.44
CA THR A 91 7.59 5.16 9.54
C THR A 91 8.05 3.74 9.25
N LYS A 92 8.73 3.09 10.22
CA LYS A 92 9.16 1.69 10.13
C LYS A 92 8.02 0.77 10.58
N ILE A 93 7.73 -0.27 9.80
CA ILE A 93 6.78 -1.32 10.17
C ILE A 93 7.50 -2.67 10.09
N GLN A 94 7.44 -3.45 11.16
CA GLN A 94 8.06 -4.76 11.29
C GLN A 94 7.04 -5.78 11.78
N LEU A 95 6.80 -6.82 10.99
CA LEU A 95 6.07 -8.00 11.47
C LEU A 95 7.05 -9.01 12.03
N VAL A 96 6.64 -9.67 13.11
CA VAL A 96 7.38 -10.74 13.77
C VAL A 96 6.45 -11.96 13.92
N TYR A 97 6.81 -13.07 13.32
CA TYR A 97 6.08 -14.32 13.46
C TYR A 97 6.67 -15.15 14.58
N SER A 98 5.84 -15.62 15.51
CA SER A 98 6.33 -16.60 16.47
C SER A 98 6.67 -17.92 15.76
N THR A 99 7.54 -18.73 16.36
CA THR A 99 7.97 -20.01 15.80
C THR A 99 6.82 -21.01 15.68
N GLU A 100 5.78 -20.84 16.50
CA GLU A 100 4.59 -21.66 16.51
C GLU A 100 3.66 -21.42 15.31
N MET A 101 3.80 -20.28 14.61
CA MET A 101 2.97 -19.95 13.45
C MET A 101 3.01 -21.09 12.41
N GLN A 102 4.19 -21.54 11.99
CA GLN A 102 4.33 -22.59 10.97
C GLN A 102 3.86 -23.98 11.45
N THR A 103 3.78 -24.20 12.76
CA THR A 103 3.25 -25.45 13.32
C THR A 103 1.75 -25.43 13.49
N SER A 104 1.14 -24.26 13.59
CA SER A 104 -0.30 -24.06 13.81
C SER A 104 -1.08 -23.77 12.52
N PHE A 105 -0.44 -23.11 11.57
CA PHE A 105 -1.05 -22.74 10.28
C PHE A 105 -0.36 -23.43 9.11
N THR A 106 -1.14 -23.75 8.08
CA THR A 106 -0.64 -24.29 6.80
C THR A 106 -0.31 -23.18 5.81
N SER A 107 -1.03 -22.08 5.89
CA SER A 107 -0.84 -20.89 5.04
C SER A 107 -1.45 -19.66 5.70
N TRP A 108 -0.98 -18.48 5.33
CA TRP A 108 -1.61 -17.22 5.73
C TRP A 108 -1.30 -16.07 4.77
N SER A 109 -2.13 -15.05 4.85
CA SER A 109 -1.94 -13.73 4.26
C SER A 109 -2.16 -12.69 5.34
N ILE A 110 -1.28 -11.70 5.39
CA ILE A 110 -1.38 -10.58 6.32
C ILE A 110 -1.37 -9.31 5.50
N THR A 111 -2.42 -8.52 5.64
CA THR A 111 -2.52 -7.21 5.01
C THR A 111 -2.29 -6.13 6.06
N VAL A 112 -1.35 -5.24 5.81
CA VAL A 112 -1.11 -4.04 6.62
C VAL A 112 -1.54 -2.83 5.81
N LYS A 113 -2.37 -1.96 6.38
CA LYS A 113 -2.87 -0.73 5.73
C LYS A 113 -2.61 0.50 6.62
N ALA A 114 -2.24 1.63 6.02
CA ALA A 114 -2.09 2.91 6.69
C ALA A 114 -2.37 4.05 5.70
N GLY A 115 -3.48 4.75 5.86
CA GLY A 115 -3.91 5.75 4.89
C GLY A 115 -4.05 5.14 3.48
N THR A 116 -3.32 5.67 2.52
CA THR A 116 -3.30 5.18 1.12
C THR A 116 -2.34 4.01 0.90
N ARG A 117 -1.52 3.64 1.91
CA ARG A 117 -0.53 2.57 1.80
C ARG A 117 -1.11 1.23 2.19
N SER A 118 -0.73 0.19 1.43
CA SER A 118 -1.11 -1.19 1.72
C SER A 118 0.01 -2.15 1.33
N LYS A 119 0.24 -3.18 2.15
CA LYS A 119 1.21 -4.25 1.88
C LYS A 119 0.64 -5.58 2.29
N VAL A 120 0.78 -6.58 1.42
CA VAL A 120 0.38 -7.95 1.69
C VAL A 120 1.63 -8.82 1.84
N LEU A 121 1.65 -9.63 2.91
CA LEU A 121 2.69 -10.61 3.19
C LEU A 121 2.05 -11.99 3.25
N THR A 122 2.54 -12.92 2.46
CA THR A 122 1.95 -14.24 2.32
C THR A 122 2.92 -15.34 2.71
N TYR A 123 2.37 -16.45 3.19
CA TYR A 123 3.06 -17.72 3.39
C TYR A 123 2.15 -18.83 2.85
N SER A 124 2.62 -19.57 1.86
CA SER A 124 1.86 -20.62 1.19
C SER A 124 2.01 -22.00 1.84
N GLY A 125 2.97 -22.13 2.77
CA GLY A 125 3.34 -23.40 3.40
C GLY A 125 4.29 -24.27 2.57
N THR A 126 4.64 -23.85 1.37
CA THR A 126 5.56 -24.58 0.46
C THR A 126 6.97 -24.01 0.46
N GLU A 127 7.11 -22.74 0.81
CA GLU A 127 8.39 -22.06 0.99
C GLU A 127 8.99 -22.30 2.37
N ALA A 128 10.30 -22.03 2.51
CA ALA A 128 10.94 -22.03 3.82
C ALA A 128 10.38 -20.89 4.69
N PHE A 129 10.06 -21.23 5.94
CA PHE A 129 9.60 -20.23 6.90
C PHE A 129 10.70 -19.19 7.15
N ALA A 130 10.37 -17.93 6.98
CA ALA A 130 11.27 -16.80 7.21
C ALA A 130 10.51 -15.64 7.86
N GLN A 131 11.24 -14.87 8.68
CA GLN A 131 10.71 -13.61 9.20
C GLN A 131 10.63 -12.59 8.07
N PRO A 132 9.55 -11.82 7.96
CA PRO A 132 9.46 -10.75 6.98
C PRO A 132 10.44 -9.63 7.30
N SER A 133 11.03 -9.04 6.26
CA SER A 133 11.83 -7.83 6.43
C SER A 133 10.95 -6.66 6.86
N ALA A 134 11.53 -5.74 7.62
CA ALA A 134 10.88 -4.46 7.89
C ALA A 134 10.63 -3.70 6.59
N PHE A 135 9.58 -2.91 6.57
CA PHE A 135 9.33 -1.98 5.48
C PHE A 135 9.07 -0.57 6.03
N TYR A 136 9.20 0.41 5.16
CA TYR A 136 9.24 1.82 5.51
C TYR A 136 8.27 2.60 4.64
N TRP A 137 7.38 3.35 5.26
CA TRP A 137 6.39 4.16 4.54
C TRP A 137 6.51 5.63 4.86
N MET A 138 6.54 6.46 3.81
CA MET A 138 6.17 7.86 3.94
C MET A 138 4.66 7.90 4.07
N LEU A 139 4.16 8.20 5.25
CA LEU A 139 2.73 8.29 5.50
C LEU A 139 2.25 9.73 5.30
N ASP A 140 1.02 9.86 4.81
CA ASP A 140 0.39 11.16 4.65
C ASP A 140 0.05 11.78 6.02
N GLU A 141 -0.04 13.10 6.07
CA GLU A 141 -0.48 13.82 7.27
C GLU A 141 -1.89 13.37 7.69
N GLY A 142 -2.10 13.20 8.99
CA GLY A 142 -3.39 12.80 9.55
C GLY A 142 -3.63 11.29 9.61
N VAL A 143 -2.69 10.45 9.19
CA VAL A 143 -2.79 9.00 9.37
C VAL A 143 -2.59 8.64 10.83
N LYS A 144 -3.66 8.19 11.50
CA LYS A 144 -3.69 7.87 12.94
C LYS A 144 -3.72 6.38 13.23
N GLU A 145 -4.14 5.59 12.24
CA GLU A 145 -4.42 4.17 12.39
C GLU A 145 -3.63 3.35 11.40
N ILE A 146 -3.09 2.23 11.88
CA ILE A 146 -2.52 1.18 11.04
C ILE A 146 -3.37 -0.07 11.27
N THR A 147 -4.03 -0.54 10.23
CA THR A 147 -4.84 -1.76 10.27
C THR A 147 -3.99 -2.96 9.88
N VAL A 148 -4.14 -4.06 10.62
CA VAL A 148 -3.51 -5.35 10.34
C VAL A 148 -4.59 -6.40 10.26
N SER A 149 -4.74 -7.01 9.10
CA SER A 149 -5.69 -8.10 8.87
C SER A 149 -4.94 -9.39 8.59
N PHE A 150 -5.29 -10.43 9.33
CA PHE A 150 -4.77 -11.78 9.18
C PHE A 150 -5.85 -12.68 8.60
N VAL A 151 -5.50 -13.43 7.58
CA VAL A 151 -6.30 -14.54 7.03
C VAL A 151 -5.39 -15.74 6.93
N GLY A 152 -5.71 -16.83 7.62
CA GLY A 152 -4.87 -18.03 7.62
C GLY A 152 -5.71 -19.31 7.65
N LYS A 153 -5.08 -20.40 7.22
CA LYS A 153 -5.65 -21.74 7.29
C LYS A 153 -4.87 -22.53 8.34
N ASN A 154 -5.56 -23.00 9.39
CA ASN A 154 -4.90 -23.77 10.43
C ASN A 154 -4.65 -25.25 10.00
N LYS A 155 -4.00 -26.04 10.86
CA LYS A 155 -3.69 -27.45 10.58
C LYS A 155 -4.92 -28.34 10.45
N ASP A 156 -6.07 -27.90 11.00
CA ASP A 156 -7.36 -28.59 10.86
C ASP A 156 -8.10 -28.18 9.59
N ASN A 157 -7.42 -27.45 8.69
CA ASN A 157 -7.97 -26.92 7.43
C ASN A 157 -9.13 -25.93 7.62
N LYS A 158 -9.17 -25.24 8.76
CA LYS A 158 -10.16 -24.22 9.07
C LYS A 158 -9.59 -22.84 8.82
N ASP A 159 -10.42 -21.94 8.30
CA ASP A 159 -10.06 -20.57 8.07
C ASP A 159 -10.11 -19.77 9.38
N ILE A 160 -9.05 -19.02 9.64
CA ILE A 160 -8.91 -18.10 10.78
C ILE A 160 -8.77 -16.70 10.21
N ARG A 161 -9.58 -15.79 10.70
CA ARG A 161 -9.56 -14.39 10.31
C ARG A 161 -9.50 -13.50 11.53
N GLU A 162 -8.73 -12.44 11.47
CA GLU A 162 -8.57 -11.49 12.55
C GLU A 162 -8.16 -10.14 11.98
N SER A 163 -8.77 -9.07 12.45
CA SER A 163 -8.38 -7.71 12.09
C SER A 163 -8.17 -6.87 13.35
N ARG A 164 -7.18 -6.01 13.29
CA ARG A 164 -6.79 -5.12 14.39
C ARG A 164 -6.49 -3.74 13.87
N VAL A 165 -6.92 -2.74 14.64
CA VAL A 165 -6.52 -1.35 14.42
C VAL A 165 -5.52 -0.97 15.49
N ILE A 166 -4.38 -0.46 15.07
CA ILE A 166 -3.28 -0.05 15.94
C ILE A 166 -3.17 1.46 15.88
N THR A 167 -3.29 2.10 17.03
CA THR A 167 -3.08 3.54 17.20
C THR A 167 -1.86 3.79 18.06
N LYS A 168 -1.28 4.97 17.97
CA LYS A 168 -0.22 5.36 18.90
C LYS A 168 -0.78 5.50 20.32
N PRO A 169 0.01 5.20 21.35
CA PRO A 169 -0.44 5.36 22.74
C PRO A 169 -0.72 6.83 23.06
N ALA A 170 -1.63 7.07 24.01
CA ALA A 170 -2.01 8.42 24.43
C ALA A 170 -0.84 9.25 25.01
N SER A 171 0.25 8.58 25.42
CA SER A 171 1.50 9.20 25.88
C SER A 171 2.35 9.77 24.74
N ALA A 172 2.06 9.45 23.48
CA ALA A 172 2.77 10.00 22.33
C ALA A 172 2.40 11.49 22.12
N GLU A 173 3.39 12.27 21.69
CA GLU A 173 3.21 13.72 21.42
C GLU A 173 2.20 14.01 20.30
N SER A 174 2.01 13.06 19.38
CA SER A 174 1.03 13.13 18.30
C SER A 174 0.33 11.79 18.15
N SER A 175 -0.97 11.83 17.90
CA SER A 175 -1.73 10.64 17.50
C SER A 175 -1.44 10.21 16.05
N ASP A 176 -0.92 11.12 15.23
CA ASP A 176 -0.58 10.82 13.84
C ASP A 176 0.72 10.01 13.78
N TRP A 177 0.78 9.04 12.88
CA TRP A 177 2.01 8.34 12.56
C TRP A 177 2.93 9.26 11.76
N LEU A 178 4.14 9.45 12.28
CA LEU A 178 5.10 10.42 11.75
C LEU A 178 6.41 9.73 11.35
N GLY A 179 7.21 10.44 10.59
CA GLY A 179 8.60 10.04 10.36
C GLY A 179 9.35 9.85 11.68
N GLY A 180 10.10 8.75 11.77
CA GLY A 180 10.81 8.36 12.97
C GLY A 180 10.03 7.43 13.90
N ASP A 181 8.73 7.25 13.69
CA ASP A 181 7.96 6.25 14.43
C ASP A 181 8.30 4.84 13.93
N ALA A 182 8.18 3.86 14.82
CA ALA A 182 8.31 2.45 14.48
C ALA A 182 7.20 1.63 15.12
N LEU A 183 6.66 0.68 14.35
CA LEU A 183 5.65 -0.27 14.79
C LEU A 183 6.20 -1.69 14.64
N ALA A 184 6.29 -2.43 15.73
CA ALA A 184 6.56 -3.86 15.74
C ALA A 184 5.26 -4.62 16.04
N ILE A 185 4.88 -5.53 15.15
CA ILE A 185 3.66 -6.33 15.25
C ILE A 185 4.06 -7.78 15.43
N THR A 186 3.74 -8.36 16.57
CA THR A 186 4.02 -9.77 16.86
C THR A 186 2.75 -10.59 16.68
N MET A 187 2.88 -11.67 15.92
CA MET A 187 1.80 -12.62 15.64
C MET A 187 2.15 -13.99 16.17
N LYS A 188 1.25 -14.58 16.93
CA LYS A 188 1.35 -15.95 17.43
C LYS A 188 -0.03 -16.64 17.39
N PRO A 189 -0.07 -17.98 17.31
CA PRO A 189 -1.34 -18.70 17.45
C PRO A 189 -2.00 -18.34 18.77
N GLY A 190 -3.31 -18.11 18.75
CA GLY A 190 -4.10 -17.91 19.97
C GLY A 190 -4.09 -19.16 20.85
N THR A 191 -4.29 -18.97 22.15
CA THR A 191 -4.38 -20.07 23.10
C THR A 191 -5.67 -20.88 22.88
N TYR A 192 -5.55 -22.19 22.96
CA TYR A 192 -6.71 -23.09 22.96
C TYR A 192 -7.56 -22.81 24.20
N ASP A 193 -8.85 -22.53 24.02
CA ASP A 193 -9.81 -22.40 25.11
C ASP A 193 -10.45 -23.77 25.39
N PRO A 194 -10.12 -24.42 26.53
CA PRO A 194 -10.69 -25.70 26.88
C PRO A 194 -12.18 -25.63 27.22
N GLU A 195 -12.73 -24.47 27.51
CA GLU A 195 -14.17 -24.28 27.76
C GLU A 195 -14.96 -24.18 26.44
N ASN A 196 -14.28 -23.90 25.33
CA ASN A 196 -14.85 -23.91 23.99
C ASN A 196 -14.11 -24.94 23.11
N PRO A 197 -14.34 -26.26 23.32
CA PRO A 197 -13.61 -27.30 22.59
C PRO A 197 -13.85 -27.34 21.08
N ASN A 198 -14.86 -26.59 20.60
CA ASN A 198 -15.07 -26.31 19.19
C ASN A 198 -14.48 -24.94 18.79
N GLY A 199 -13.89 -24.21 19.75
CA GLY A 199 -13.22 -22.95 19.51
C GLY A 199 -12.01 -23.18 18.62
N LEU A 200 -11.94 -22.41 17.55
CA LEU A 200 -10.78 -22.39 16.67
C LEU A 200 -9.62 -21.76 17.42
N GLN A 201 -8.43 -22.35 17.29
CA GLN A 201 -7.22 -21.68 17.72
C GLN A 201 -7.07 -20.43 16.83
N GLY A 202 -7.35 -19.25 17.39
CA GLY A 202 -7.27 -17.96 16.70
C GLY A 202 -5.83 -17.52 16.49
N ILE A 203 -5.68 -16.26 16.17
CA ILE A 203 -4.38 -15.58 16.11
C ILE A 203 -4.35 -14.51 17.21
N GLU A 204 -3.25 -14.41 17.93
CA GLU A 204 -2.99 -13.33 18.86
C GLU A 204 -2.05 -12.32 18.20
N ILE A 205 -2.47 -11.07 18.14
CA ILE A 205 -1.73 -9.95 17.58
C ILE A 205 -1.43 -8.97 18.68
N SER A 206 -0.15 -8.69 18.92
CA SER A 206 0.31 -7.66 19.85
C SER A 206 1.18 -6.66 19.13
N ALA A 207 1.23 -5.43 19.62
CA ALA A 207 2.01 -4.37 19.00
C ALA A 207 2.82 -3.57 20.01
N GLU A 208 4.01 -3.16 19.60
CA GLU A 208 4.86 -2.21 20.30
C GLU A 208 5.10 -1.01 19.38
N VAL A 209 4.90 0.19 19.91
CA VAL A 209 5.12 1.44 19.20
C VAL A 209 6.33 2.14 19.79
N THR A 210 7.25 2.57 18.93
CA THR A 210 8.41 3.38 19.31
C THR A 210 8.30 4.76 18.68
N TRP A 211 8.45 5.81 19.47
CA TRP A 211 8.49 7.21 19.04
C TRP A 211 9.48 7.99 19.89
N ASN A 212 10.21 8.91 19.31
CA ASN A 212 11.23 9.72 20.01
C ASN A 212 12.17 8.94 20.95
N GLY A 213 12.47 7.67 20.61
CA GLY A 213 13.30 6.78 21.44
C GLY A 213 12.57 6.17 22.66
N LEU A 214 11.28 6.41 22.84
CA LEU A 214 10.43 5.77 23.83
C LEU A 214 9.71 4.59 23.16
N THR A 215 9.54 3.49 23.87
CA THR A 215 8.80 2.30 23.41
C THR A 215 7.72 1.96 24.43
N ASP A 216 6.52 1.71 23.96
CA ASP A 216 5.40 1.26 24.76
C ASP A 216 4.62 0.15 24.03
N SER A 217 4.08 -0.78 24.81
CA SER A 217 3.15 -1.79 24.31
C SER A 217 1.78 -1.14 24.20
N VAL A 218 1.15 -1.29 23.04
CA VAL A 218 -0.22 -0.80 22.86
C VAL A 218 -1.20 -1.96 22.95
N ASP A 219 -2.32 -1.72 23.64
CA ASP A 219 -3.45 -2.60 23.54
C ASP A 219 -3.91 -2.62 22.09
N VAL A 220 -3.99 -3.81 21.52
CA VAL A 220 -4.50 -4.03 20.18
C VAL A 220 -5.89 -4.64 20.34
N PRO A 221 -6.92 -3.79 20.54
CA PRO A 221 -8.26 -4.29 20.82
C PRO A 221 -8.74 -5.13 19.65
N VAL A 222 -9.44 -6.22 19.97
CA VAL A 222 -10.35 -6.85 19.02
C VAL A 222 -11.31 -5.75 18.60
N VAL A 223 -11.32 -5.39 17.35
CA VAL A 223 -12.42 -4.61 16.82
C VAL A 223 -13.58 -5.60 16.73
N ASP A 224 -14.33 -5.72 17.83
CA ASP A 224 -15.67 -6.29 17.80
C ASP A 224 -16.53 -5.16 17.20
N ASP A 225 -16.40 -4.99 15.91
CA ASP A 225 -17.26 -4.10 15.15
C ASP A 225 -18.62 -4.78 15.05
N GLY A 226 -19.50 -4.38 15.94
CA GLY A 226 -20.89 -4.80 15.85
C GLY A 226 -21.46 -4.47 14.47
N GLY A 227 -21.12 -5.29 13.47
CA GLY A 227 -21.81 -5.37 12.21
C GLY A 227 -21.20 -4.72 10.98
N ASP A 228 -20.02 -4.04 11.05
CA ASP A 228 -19.28 -3.64 9.85
C ASP A 228 -17.88 -4.27 9.90
N GLU A 229 -17.75 -5.51 9.40
CA GLU A 229 -16.44 -6.13 9.18
C GLU A 229 -15.61 -5.23 8.25
N PRO A 230 -14.36 -4.86 8.64
CA PRO A 230 -13.42 -4.33 7.65
C PRO A 230 -13.19 -5.45 6.65
N GLU A 231 -13.53 -5.19 5.39
CA GLU A 231 -13.55 -6.16 4.30
C GLU A 231 -12.17 -6.75 4.07
N GLY A 232 -11.92 -7.88 4.72
CA GLY A 232 -10.86 -8.80 4.34
C GLY A 232 -11.21 -9.50 3.03
N PRO A 233 -10.25 -10.19 2.38
CA PRO A 233 -10.56 -10.96 1.18
C PRO A 233 -11.81 -11.81 1.45
N VAL A 234 -12.83 -11.58 0.65
CA VAL A 234 -14.17 -12.11 0.78
C VAL A 234 -14.11 -13.62 0.98
N ASP A 235 -14.72 -14.14 2.03
CA ASP A 235 -14.81 -15.59 2.23
C ASP A 235 -15.48 -16.22 0.99
N PRO A 236 -14.78 -17.06 0.23
CA PRO A 236 -15.40 -17.71 -0.93
C PRO A 236 -16.57 -18.61 -0.54
N SER A 237 -16.80 -18.87 0.73
CA SER A 237 -17.92 -19.64 1.27
C SER A 237 -19.08 -18.77 1.79
N ASP A 238 -18.89 -17.43 1.94
CA ASP A 238 -19.98 -16.52 2.29
C ASP A 238 -20.89 -16.31 1.07
N PRO A 239 -22.16 -16.76 1.13
CA PRO A 239 -23.09 -16.55 0.02
C PRO A 239 -23.42 -15.08 -0.22
N SER A 240 -23.24 -14.18 0.75
CA SER A 240 -23.52 -12.74 0.58
C SER A 240 -22.36 -11.97 -0.06
N ALA A 241 -21.16 -12.56 -0.07
CA ALA A 241 -19.96 -11.89 -0.54
C ALA A 241 -19.90 -11.70 -2.06
N ILE A 242 -19.35 -10.56 -2.51
CA ILE A 242 -19.00 -10.37 -3.92
C ILE A 242 -17.74 -11.19 -4.22
N LYS A 243 -17.86 -12.16 -5.11
CA LYS A 243 -16.75 -13.05 -5.50
C LYS A 243 -16.17 -12.60 -6.84
N VAL A 244 -14.84 -12.56 -6.91
CA VAL A 244 -14.09 -12.36 -8.15
C VAL A 244 -13.17 -13.56 -8.37
N SER A 245 -13.30 -14.18 -9.53
CA SER A 245 -12.46 -15.29 -9.95
C SER A 245 -11.80 -14.95 -11.28
N ILE A 246 -10.48 -15.13 -11.36
CA ILE A 246 -9.70 -14.95 -12.58
C ILE A 246 -8.57 -15.99 -12.61
N PRO A 247 -8.23 -16.60 -13.77
CA PRO A 247 -7.18 -17.60 -13.88
C PRO A 247 -5.80 -17.10 -13.42
N LEU A 248 -5.44 -15.89 -13.82
CA LEU A 248 -4.18 -15.24 -13.43
C LEU A 248 -4.47 -13.77 -13.07
N THR A 249 -3.82 -13.29 -12.03
CA THR A 249 -3.89 -11.86 -11.64
C THR A 249 -2.86 -11.01 -12.39
N THR A 250 -1.85 -11.64 -13.00
CA THR A 250 -0.81 -10.96 -13.76
C THR A 250 -0.57 -11.69 -15.09
N TYR A 251 -0.56 -10.94 -16.19
CA TYR A 251 -0.25 -11.42 -17.53
C TYR A 251 0.98 -10.69 -18.04
N THR A 252 1.86 -11.41 -18.72
CA THR A 252 3.09 -10.85 -19.31
C THR A 252 3.02 -10.95 -20.82
N LEU A 253 3.05 -9.82 -21.52
CA LEU A 253 3.02 -9.78 -22.98
C LEU A 253 4.45 -9.63 -23.55
N PRO A 254 4.79 -10.31 -24.67
CA PRO A 254 3.88 -11.13 -25.52
C PRO A 254 3.66 -12.56 -25.04
N ASP A 255 4.31 -13.02 -23.95
CA ASP A 255 4.33 -14.43 -23.54
C ASP A 255 2.94 -15.03 -23.30
N ASP A 256 1.99 -14.23 -22.80
CA ASP A 256 0.62 -14.64 -22.47
C ASP A 256 -0.43 -14.17 -23.50
N THR A 257 -0.03 -13.83 -24.71
CA THR A 257 -0.96 -13.35 -25.76
C THR A 257 -2.02 -14.40 -26.13
N ASP A 258 -1.65 -15.67 -26.09
CA ASP A 258 -2.55 -16.80 -26.34
C ASP A 258 -3.61 -16.98 -25.24
N LYS A 259 -3.37 -16.47 -24.03
CA LYS A 259 -4.30 -16.50 -22.91
C LYS A 259 -5.36 -15.39 -22.92
N LYS A 260 -5.38 -14.57 -23.99
CA LYS A 260 -6.32 -13.46 -24.14
C LYS A 260 -7.78 -13.86 -23.86
N ALA A 261 -8.21 -15.00 -24.39
CA ALA A 261 -9.59 -15.48 -24.26
C ALA A 261 -9.92 -15.97 -22.84
N GLU A 262 -8.91 -16.35 -22.04
CA GLU A 262 -9.05 -16.85 -20.69
C GLU A 262 -8.90 -15.73 -19.64
N ALA A 263 -8.32 -14.58 -20.03
CA ALA A 263 -8.11 -13.44 -19.14
C ALA A 263 -9.42 -12.69 -18.88
N ILE A 264 -10.32 -13.37 -18.16
CA ILE A 264 -11.65 -12.87 -17.79
C ILE A 264 -11.79 -12.93 -16.26
N ALA A 265 -12.05 -11.76 -15.66
CA ALA A 265 -12.45 -11.73 -14.26
C ALA A 265 -13.97 -11.96 -14.18
N THR A 266 -14.36 -13.09 -13.62
CA THR A 266 -15.75 -13.45 -13.37
C THR A 266 -16.16 -12.91 -12.01
N ILE A 267 -17.10 -11.99 -12.00
CA ILE A 267 -17.64 -11.32 -10.82
C ILE A 267 -19.02 -11.91 -10.55
N THR A 268 -19.29 -12.32 -9.32
CA THR A 268 -20.60 -12.78 -8.87
C THR A 268 -21.00 -12.09 -7.57
N SER A 269 -22.27 -11.70 -7.47
CA SER A 269 -22.88 -11.11 -6.28
C SER A 269 -24.32 -11.55 -6.17
N GLU A 270 -24.68 -12.25 -5.10
CA GLU A 270 -26.08 -12.70 -4.90
C GLU A 270 -27.05 -11.52 -4.73
N LYS A 271 -26.56 -10.41 -4.22
CA LYS A 271 -27.35 -9.19 -3.97
C LYS A 271 -27.42 -8.26 -5.18
N GLY A 272 -26.64 -8.58 -6.21
CA GLY A 272 -26.53 -7.80 -7.44
C GLY A 272 -25.69 -6.54 -7.30
N LEU A 273 -24.91 -6.24 -8.32
CA LEU A 273 -23.96 -5.12 -8.33
C LEU A 273 -24.69 -3.77 -8.30
N LYS A 274 -24.30 -2.91 -7.36
CA LYS A 274 -24.69 -1.51 -7.26
C LYS A 274 -23.66 -0.60 -7.91
N SER A 275 -22.36 -0.91 -7.73
CA SER A 275 -21.23 -0.14 -8.26
C SER A 275 -20.10 -1.07 -8.69
N MET A 276 -19.45 -0.72 -9.78
CA MET A 276 -18.18 -1.30 -10.23
C MET A 276 -17.28 -0.18 -10.72
N LYS A 277 -16.31 0.21 -9.94
CA LYS A 277 -15.32 1.22 -10.32
C LYS A 277 -14.03 0.56 -10.79
N VAL A 278 -13.53 0.98 -11.92
CA VAL A 278 -12.26 0.52 -12.47
C VAL A 278 -11.27 1.68 -12.46
N GLY A 279 -10.21 1.53 -11.67
CA GLY A 279 -9.05 2.40 -11.67
C GLY A 279 -7.94 1.80 -12.53
N ILE A 280 -7.09 2.62 -13.11
CA ILE A 280 -5.95 2.18 -13.90
C ILE A 280 -4.71 2.97 -13.48
N GLU A 281 -3.63 2.26 -13.17
CA GLU A 281 -2.30 2.83 -12.99
C GLU A 281 -1.43 2.44 -14.18
N ALA A 282 -0.90 3.42 -14.88
CA ALA A 282 -0.09 3.15 -16.06
C ALA A 282 1.30 2.63 -15.66
N GLY A 283 1.75 1.59 -16.33
CA GLY A 283 3.10 1.02 -16.16
C GLY A 283 4.19 1.76 -16.94
N ASN A 284 3.83 2.74 -17.75
CA ASN A 284 4.75 3.61 -18.49
C ASN A 284 4.08 4.97 -18.83
N SER A 285 4.91 5.95 -19.21
CA SER A 285 4.44 7.32 -19.50
C SER A 285 3.58 7.42 -20.77
N GLY A 286 3.74 6.50 -21.72
CA GLY A 286 2.94 6.48 -22.96
C GLY A 286 1.47 6.20 -22.67
N PHE A 287 1.18 5.16 -21.89
CA PHE A 287 -0.18 4.83 -21.49
C PHE A 287 -0.73 5.81 -20.46
N ASP A 288 0.13 6.33 -19.58
CA ASP A 288 -0.25 7.37 -18.61
C ASP A 288 -0.82 8.60 -19.31
N SER A 289 -0.19 9.08 -20.37
CA SER A 289 -0.66 10.23 -21.13
C SER A 289 -2.06 10.05 -21.75
N VAL A 290 -2.49 8.79 -21.94
CA VAL A 290 -3.83 8.47 -22.47
C VAL A 290 -4.87 8.47 -21.36
N ILE A 291 -4.59 7.78 -20.24
CA ILE A 291 -5.58 7.65 -19.15
C ILE A 291 -5.71 8.92 -18.30
N SER A 292 -4.71 9.80 -18.34
CA SER A 292 -4.68 11.11 -17.65
C SER A 292 -5.00 12.30 -18.56
N ASP A 293 -5.52 12.05 -19.78
CA ASP A 293 -5.91 13.13 -20.69
C ASP A 293 -6.97 14.06 -20.05
N PRO A 294 -6.71 15.38 -19.94
CA PRO A 294 -7.64 16.32 -19.35
C PRO A 294 -9.05 16.30 -19.97
N GLN A 295 -9.16 16.03 -21.28
CA GLN A 295 -10.45 15.94 -21.96
C GLN A 295 -11.26 14.71 -21.52
N LEU A 296 -10.60 13.62 -21.13
CA LEU A 296 -11.25 12.44 -20.57
C LEU A 296 -11.70 12.70 -19.14
N ILE A 297 -10.86 13.36 -18.35
CA ILE A 297 -11.17 13.74 -16.96
C ILE A 297 -12.38 14.68 -16.91
N GLU A 298 -12.45 15.70 -17.79
CA GLU A 298 -13.62 16.60 -17.90
C GLU A 298 -14.92 15.87 -18.23
N LYS A 299 -14.81 14.75 -18.93
CA LYS A 299 -15.97 13.87 -19.26
C LYS A 299 -16.29 12.85 -18.17
N GLY A 300 -15.62 12.91 -17.01
CA GLY A 300 -15.83 11.99 -15.90
C GLY A 300 -15.08 10.66 -16.03
N CYS A 301 -14.11 10.53 -16.94
CA CYS A 301 -13.28 9.35 -17.13
C CYS A 301 -11.92 9.52 -16.44
N ASP A 302 -11.93 9.81 -15.14
CA ASP A 302 -10.71 9.90 -14.33
C ASP A 302 -10.36 8.52 -13.77
N PHE A 303 -9.55 7.77 -14.50
CA PHE A 303 -9.15 6.42 -14.10
C PHE A 303 -8.25 6.38 -12.87
N SER A 304 -7.62 7.49 -12.51
CA SER A 304 -6.82 7.56 -11.26
C SER A 304 -7.71 7.47 -10.00
N LYS A 305 -8.98 7.87 -10.12
CA LYS A 305 -9.99 7.82 -9.04
C LYS A 305 -10.96 6.65 -9.16
N GLY A 306 -10.86 5.90 -10.26
CA GLY A 306 -11.81 4.85 -10.61
C GLY A 306 -13.07 5.40 -11.28
N VAL A 307 -13.41 4.81 -12.43
CA VAL A 307 -14.55 5.18 -13.27
C VAL A 307 -15.66 4.16 -13.10
N GLU A 308 -16.89 4.63 -12.90
CA GLU A 308 -18.08 3.80 -12.69
C GLU A 308 -18.54 3.09 -13.99
N PHE A 309 -18.76 1.79 -13.89
CA PHE A 309 -19.18 0.94 -14.99
C PHE A 309 -20.62 0.46 -14.87
N VAL A 310 -21.15 0.25 -13.64
CA VAL A 310 -22.53 -0.26 -13.46
C VAL A 310 -23.53 0.72 -14.05
N GLY A 311 -24.40 0.20 -14.93
CA GLY A 311 -25.43 1.00 -15.59
C GLY A 311 -24.91 1.94 -16.68
N ALA A 312 -23.61 1.91 -17.00
CA ALA A 312 -23.09 2.68 -18.12
C ALA A 312 -23.66 2.14 -19.44
N THR A 313 -24.09 3.04 -20.31
CA THR A 313 -24.64 2.72 -21.63
C THR A 313 -23.61 2.99 -22.72
N ASP A 314 -23.87 2.50 -23.92
CA ASP A 314 -22.99 2.73 -25.09
C ASP A 314 -22.71 4.21 -25.40
N SER A 315 -23.60 5.10 -24.96
CA SER A 315 -23.44 6.54 -25.08
C SER A 315 -22.73 7.20 -23.91
N SER A 316 -22.45 6.46 -22.84
CA SER A 316 -21.67 6.99 -21.70
C SER A 316 -20.24 7.28 -22.14
N PRO A 317 -19.60 8.38 -21.66
CA PRO A 317 -18.21 8.72 -22.04
C PRO A 317 -17.24 7.57 -21.80
N VAL A 318 -17.34 6.88 -20.67
CA VAL A 318 -16.49 5.72 -20.35
C VAL A 318 -16.65 4.61 -21.36
N MET A 319 -17.88 4.26 -21.75
CA MET A 319 -18.13 3.19 -22.73
C MET A 319 -17.71 3.58 -24.14
N THR A 320 -17.86 4.85 -24.50
CA THR A 320 -17.36 5.36 -25.78
C THR A 320 -15.85 5.20 -25.88
N LEU A 321 -15.11 5.50 -24.80
CA LEU A 321 -13.66 5.32 -24.73
C LEU A 321 -13.29 3.84 -24.73
N ILE A 322 -13.87 3.05 -23.84
CA ILE A 322 -13.53 1.64 -23.66
C ILE A 322 -13.80 0.84 -24.94
N LYS A 323 -14.87 1.14 -25.68
CA LYS A 323 -15.15 0.46 -26.96
C LYS A 323 -14.15 0.75 -28.07
N MET A 324 -13.34 1.80 -27.95
CA MET A 324 -12.21 2.00 -28.87
C MET A 324 -11.10 0.96 -28.63
N ILE A 325 -11.02 0.42 -27.43
CA ILE A 325 -10.00 -0.53 -26.97
C ILE A 325 -10.56 -1.96 -26.97
N ALA A 326 -11.75 -2.11 -26.42
CA ALA A 326 -12.47 -3.37 -26.22
C ALA A 326 -13.88 -3.26 -26.84
N PRO A 327 -14.05 -3.38 -28.16
CA PRO A 327 -15.29 -3.09 -28.88
C PRO A 327 -16.50 -3.90 -28.42
N ASN A 328 -16.26 -5.10 -27.90
CA ASN A 328 -17.31 -6.04 -27.47
C ASN A 328 -17.64 -5.93 -25.99
N LEU A 329 -16.92 -5.09 -25.23
CA LEU A 329 -17.17 -4.90 -23.81
C LEU A 329 -18.55 -4.25 -23.61
N LYS A 330 -19.33 -4.84 -22.70
CA LYS A 330 -20.59 -4.29 -22.20
C LYS A 330 -20.45 -4.02 -20.72
N ALA A 331 -20.95 -2.90 -20.27
CA ALA A 331 -21.01 -2.59 -18.85
C ALA A 331 -22.00 -3.52 -18.13
N PRO A 332 -21.77 -3.84 -16.83
CA PRO A 332 -22.76 -4.56 -16.05
C PRO A 332 -24.02 -3.71 -15.85
N ALA A 333 -25.18 -4.36 -15.94
CA ALA A 333 -26.44 -3.71 -15.57
C ALA A 333 -26.48 -3.51 -14.03
N ALA A 334 -27.21 -2.48 -13.58
CA ALA A 334 -27.49 -2.33 -12.16
C ALA A 334 -28.26 -3.57 -11.64
N GLY A 335 -27.85 -4.11 -10.52
CA GLY A 335 -28.40 -5.33 -9.94
C GLY A 335 -27.95 -6.62 -10.63
N ALA A 336 -26.95 -6.60 -11.52
CA ALA A 336 -26.42 -7.79 -12.15
C ALA A 336 -25.80 -8.73 -11.08
N THR A 337 -26.25 -9.97 -11.05
CA THR A 337 -25.73 -10.99 -10.12
C THR A 337 -24.48 -11.70 -10.64
N SER A 338 -24.15 -11.50 -11.92
CA SER A 338 -22.92 -12.01 -12.54
C SER A 338 -22.48 -11.06 -13.64
N TYR A 339 -21.15 -10.88 -13.75
CA TYR A 339 -20.52 -10.09 -14.80
C TYR A 339 -19.15 -10.66 -15.14
N GLN A 340 -18.77 -10.62 -16.41
CA GLN A 340 -17.45 -11.00 -16.90
C GLN A 340 -16.71 -9.77 -17.39
N PHE A 341 -15.65 -9.40 -16.67
CA PHE A 341 -14.77 -8.31 -17.08
C PHE A 341 -13.63 -8.88 -17.94
N PRO A 342 -13.60 -8.59 -19.26
CA PRO A 342 -12.66 -9.22 -20.20
C PRO A 342 -11.32 -8.46 -20.22
N LEU A 343 -10.46 -8.69 -19.23
CA LEU A 343 -9.13 -8.07 -19.15
C LEU A 343 -8.30 -8.31 -20.43
N GLY A 344 -8.45 -9.49 -21.03
CA GLY A 344 -7.73 -9.84 -22.27
C GLY A 344 -8.00 -8.91 -23.44
N GLU A 345 -9.16 -8.24 -23.50
CA GLU A 345 -9.44 -7.26 -24.55
C GLU A 345 -8.48 -6.05 -24.52
N PHE A 346 -7.90 -5.78 -23.37
CA PHE A 346 -6.92 -4.69 -23.19
C PHE A 346 -5.51 -5.05 -23.64
N PHE A 347 -5.18 -6.34 -23.86
CA PHE A 347 -3.84 -6.78 -24.21
C PHE A 347 -3.28 -6.07 -25.44
N GLN A 348 -4.06 -5.99 -26.52
CA GLN A 348 -3.64 -5.32 -27.75
C GLN A 348 -3.42 -3.82 -27.53
N ALA A 349 -4.30 -3.16 -26.78
CA ALA A 349 -4.20 -1.73 -26.54
C ALA A 349 -2.97 -1.35 -25.73
N VAL A 350 -2.71 -2.05 -24.61
CA VAL A 350 -1.54 -1.74 -23.76
C VAL A 350 -0.22 -2.08 -24.47
N SER A 351 -0.19 -3.08 -25.36
CA SER A 351 1.01 -3.44 -26.13
C SER A 351 1.47 -2.36 -27.10
N ILE A 352 0.60 -1.40 -27.47
CA ILE A 352 0.95 -0.29 -28.37
C ILE A 352 1.83 0.75 -27.66
N TYR A 353 1.74 0.85 -26.33
CA TYR A 353 2.38 1.89 -25.54
C TYR A 353 3.76 1.53 -24.99
N GLN A 354 4.47 0.62 -25.63
CA GLN A 354 5.82 0.20 -25.29
C GLN A 354 5.94 -0.63 -23.99
N THR A 355 7.17 -1.04 -23.71
CA THR A 355 7.53 -1.80 -22.51
C THR A 355 7.14 -1.06 -21.23
N THR A 356 6.59 -1.80 -20.26
CA THR A 356 6.32 -1.23 -18.94
C THR A 356 7.62 -1.00 -18.17
N THR A 357 7.75 0.17 -17.56
CA THR A 357 8.90 0.53 -16.71
C THR A 357 8.63 0.22 -15.24
N SER A 358 7.36 0.11 -14.87
CA SER A 358 6.94 -0.35 -13.55
C SER A 358 7.04 -1.87 -13.45
N ALA A 359 7.58 -2.37 -12.33
CA ALA A 359 7.65 -3.80 -12.04
C ALA A 359 6.26 -4.48 -12.00
N ASN A 360 5.22 -3.71 -11.68
CA ASN A 360 3.84 -4.19 -11.62
C ASN A 360 3.10 -4.08 -12.96
N GLY A 361 3.74 -3.54 -14.00
CA GLY A 361 3.09 -3.31 -15.29
C GLY A 361 1.99 -2.25 -15.24
N HIS A 362 1.00 -2.39 -16.12
CA HIS A 362 -0.26 -1.63 -16.06
C HIS A 362 -1.19 -2.30 -15.06
N VAL A 363 -1.62 -1.59 -14.04
CA VAL A 363 -2.43 -2.13 -12.95
C VAL A 363 -3.88 -1.68 -13.08
N PHE A 364 -4.81 -2.64 -13.07
CA PHE A 364 -6.26 -2.43 -13.07
C PHE A 364 -6.78 -2.75 -11.67
N LYS A 365 -7.36 -1.75 -11.02
CA LYS A 365 -7.97 -1.86 -9.69
C LYS A 365 -9.48 -1.88 -9.82
N ILE A 366 -10.10 -2.98 -9.44
CA ILE A 366 -11.56 -3.15 -9.53
C ILE A 366 -12.12 -3.09 -8.12
N ARG A 367 -12.96 -2.09 -7.88
CA ARG A 367 -13.76 -1.95 -6.68
C ARG A 367 -15.22 -2.22 -6.99
N LEU A 368 -15.84 -3.09 -6.19
CA LEU A 368 -17.21 -3.52 -6.35
C LEU A 368 -18.02 -3.21 -5.09
N GLU A 369 -19.27 -2.85 -5.28
CA GLU A 369 -20.27 -2.70 -4.22
C GLU A 369 -21.58 -3.35 -4.69
N ASP A 370 -22.26 -4.09 -3.82
CA ASP A 370 -23.58 -4.65 -4.10
C ASP A 370 -24.72 -3.83 -3.48
N ASN A 371 -25.95 -4.28 -3.69
CA ASN A 371 -27.13 -3.56 -3.21
C ASN A 371 -27.32 -3.63 -1.69
N ASP A 372 -26.67 -4.56 -1.00
CA ASP A 372 -26.68 -4.66 0.47
C ASP A 372 -25.52 -3.92 1.12
N GLY A 373 -24.61 -3.30 0.31
CA GLY A 373 -23.49 -2.52 0.78
C GLY A 373 -22.20 -3.35 0.99
N ASN A 374 -22.19 -4.64 0.62
CA ASN A 374 -20.96 -5.42 0.62
C ASN A 374 -20.01 -4.84 -0.43
N VAL A 375 -18.73 -4.72 -0.09
CA VAL A 375 -17.69 -4.13 -0.95
C VAL A 375 -16.59 -5.17 -1.20
N ASN A 376 -16.06 -5.20 -2.41
CA ASN A 376 -14.81 -5.86 -2.77
C ASN A 376 -13.94 -4.82 -3.47
N ASP A 377 -12.93 -4.29 -2.79
CA ASP A 377 -12.03 -3.25 -3.30
C ASP A 377 -10.59 -3.75 -3.51
N GLU A 378 -10.37 -5.06 -3.41
CA GLU A 378 -9.03 -5.66 -3.44
C GLU A 378 -8.70 -6.41 -4.75
N THR A 379 -9.56 -6.38 -5.75
CA THR A 379 -9.24 -7.05 -7.02
C THR A 379 -8.27 -6.21 -7.84
N VAL A 380 -7.01 -6.63 -7.84
CA VAL A 380 -5.91 -6.02 -8.58
C VAL A 380 -5.46 -6.96 -9.68
N LEU A 381 -5.49 -6.47 -10.92
CA LEU A 381 -5.07 -7.20 -12.12
C LEU A 381 -3.93 -6.43 -12.79
N SER A 382 -2.94 -7.14 -13.33
CA SER A 382 -1.75 -6.53 -13.90
C SER A 382 -1.46 -7.05 -15.31
N ILE A 383 -0.99 -6.16 -16.18
CA ILE A 383 -0.47 -6.50 -17.51
C ILE A 383 0.93 -5.92 -17.64
N ILE A 384 1.93 -6.78 -17.73
CA ILE A 384 3.33 -6.43 -17.97
C ILE A 384 3.60 -6.54 -19.45
N VAL A 385 4.17 -5.51 -20.07
CA VAL A 385 4.64 -5.51 -21.46
C VAL A 385 6.16 -5.53 -21.46
N LYS A 386 6.76 -6.57 -22.06
CA LYS A 386 8.22 -6.73 -22.19
C LYS A 386 8.77 -6.08 -23.45
#